data_8fef367111e700cc77d82e3eb7a9c40d
#
_entry.id   8fef367111e700cc77d82e3eb7a9c40d
#
_cell.length_a   1.000
_cell.length_b   1.000
_cell.length_c   1.000
_cell.angle_alpha   90.00
_cell.angle_beta   90.00
_cell.angle_gamma   90.00
#
_symmetry.space_group_name_H-M   'P 1'
#
loop_
_entity.id
_entity.type
_entity.pdbx_description
1 polymer ?
#
loop_
_entity_poly.entity_id
_entity_poly.type
_entity_poly.pdbx_seq_one_letter_code
_entity_poly.pdbx_strand_id
1 'polypeptide(L)'
;MLKFWGARGSIPTPGPGTVRYGGNTSCVEVRSGGEIVILDAGTGLRGLGNSLAAEFKKRPLHLTLLITHTHWDHIQGLPFFAPIYNPRCRLRLVCSEGARTGLINALTGQMESTYFPVPFSELPSNIEIEELKNFSFTIGPLSIRTLRANHPGNCVGYRLLAPDCLVTFFPDAEPRSGKDMEMIDFVRDSDALILDSQYTAAEYKQHLGWGHGCVDDSVALAVAANVKKLFLFHHDPDRDDKHLEELLKHARRLVAEQKSKVKVYLAREGISVDLPDKTGRA
;
A
#
# COMPACT_ATOMS: atom_id res chain seq x y z
N MET A 1 -2.27 -11.50 -9.06
CA MET A 1 -3.12 -10.29 -9.30
C MET A 1 -2.77 -9.23 -8.25
N LEU A 2 -2.66 -7.97 -8.67
CA LEU A 2 -2.53 -6.79 -7.82
C LEU A 2 -3.73 -5.87 -8.09
N LYS A 3 -4.40 -5.35 -7.05
CA LYS A 3 -5.54 -4.44 -7.23
C LYS A 3 -5.49 -3.28 -6.24
N PHE A 4 -5.74 -2.08 -6.73
CA PHE A 4 -5.79 -0.87 -5.92
C PHE A 4 -7.24 -0.60 -5.48
N TRP A 5 -7.44 -0.37 -4.17
CA TRP A 5 -8.70 -0.02 -3.55
C TRP A 5 -8.70 1.40 -2.99
N GLY A 6 -7.51 1.96 -2.77
CA GLY A 6 -7.26 3.33 -2.39
C GLY A 6 -5.82 3.70 -2.67
N ALA A 7 -5.57 4.92 -3.13
CA ALA A 7 -4.25 5.43 -3.50
C ALA A 7 -4.00 6.87 -3.04
N ARG A 8 -4.96 7.51 -2.36
CA ARG A 8 -4.80 8.84 -1.76
C ARG A 8 -3.92 8.80 -0.53
N GLY A 9 -3.19 9.87 -0.30
CA GLY A 9 -2.46 10.14 0.93
C GLY A 9 -3.25 10.97 1.92
N SER A 10 -2.85 10.91 3.16
CA SER A 10 -3.23 11.77 4.28
C SER A 10 -4.72 11.74 4.67
N ILE A 11 -5.64 11.97 3.73
CA ILE A 11 -7.08 12.02 4.00
C ILE A 11 -7.89 11.61 2.75
N PRO A 12 -9.05 10.96 2.90
CA PRO A 12 -9.91 10.66 1.76
C PRO A 12 -10.47 11.94 1.13
N THR A 13 -10.43 12.02 -0.20
CA THR A 13 -10.85 13.19 -0.98
C THR A 13 -11.88 12.81 -2.04
N PRO A 14 -13.12 12.47 -1.64
CA PRO A 14 -14.18 12.19 -2.58
C PRO A 14 -14.67 13.48 -3.26
N GLY A 15 -14.89 13.43 -4.56
CA GLY A 15 -15.40 14.58 -5.28
C GLY A 15 -15.33 14.45 -6.79
N PRO A 16 -15.90 15.41 -7.54
CA PRO A 16 -15.91 15.35 -9.01
C PRO A 16 -14.48 15.43 -9.61
N GLY A 17 -13.53 16.03 -8.90
CA GLY A 17 -12.13 16.14 -9.32
C GLY A 17 -11.30 14.87 -9.12
N THR A 18 -11.82 13.86 -8.41
CA THR A 18 -11.06 12.66 -8.04
C THR A 18 -11.70 11.36 -8.55
N VAL A 19 -12.68 11.46 -9.45
CA VAL A 19 -13.47 10.31 -9.93
C VAL A 19 -12.64 9.31 -10.70
N ARG A 20 -11.62 9.76 -11.42
CA ARG A 20 -10.81 8.90 -12.29
C ARG A 20 -9.79 8.08 -11.52
N TYR A 21 -9.08 8.69 -10.58
CA TYR A 21 -8.02 8.02 -9.79
C TYR A 21 -8.50 7.54 -8.43
N GLY A 22 -9.60 8.07 -7.96
CA GLY A 22 -10.23 7.72 -6.70
C GLY A 22 -9.84 8.67 -5.57
N GLY A 23 -10.64 8.69 -4.52
CA GLY A 23 -10.47 9.52 -3.33
C GLY A 23 -10.20 8.71 -2.05
N ASN A 24 -10.14 7.37 -2.12
CA ASN A 24 -9.88 6.54 -0.95
C ASN A 24 -8.40 6.45 -0.61
N THR A 25 -8.08 6.36 0.68
CA THR A 25 -6.71 6.25 1.17
C THR A 25 -6.19 4.81 1.12
N SER A 26 -4.90 4.65 1.39
CA SER A 26 -4.02 3.50 1.15
C SER A 26 -4.68 2.14 1.42
N CYS A 27 -4.94 1.38 0.36
CA CYS A 27 -5.34 -0.02 0.44
C CYS A 27 -5.05 -0.74 -0.87
N VAL A 28 -4.23 -1.77 -0.81
CA VAL A 28 -3.83 -2.57 -1.98
C VAL A 28 -4.03 -4.05 -1.68
N GLU A 29 -4.61 -4.78 -2.63
CA GLU A 29 -4.83 -6.22 -2.55
C GLU A 29 -3.84 -6.95 -3.46
N VAL A 30 -3.18 -7.96 -2.90
CA VAL A 30 -2.32 -8.90 -3.64
C VAL A 30 -2.86 -10.31 -3.48
N ARG A 31 -3.13 -10.99 -4.59
CA ARG A 31 -3.52 -12.41 -4.59
C ARG A 31 -2.49 -13.24 -5.33
N SER A 32 -1.97 -14.26 -4.67
CA SER A 32 -1.06 -15.24 -5.24
C SER A 32 -1.11 -16.55 -4.47
N GLY A 33 -1.07 -17.69 -5.18
CA GLY A 33 -1.02 -19.02 -4.58
C GLY A 33 -2.18 -19.37 -3.64
N GLY A 34 -3.36 -18.77 -3.84
CA GLY A 34 -4.53 -18.95 -2.96
C GLY A 34 -4.57 -18.00 -1.76
N GLU A 35 -3.51 -17.24 -1.51
CA GLU A 35 -3.45 -16.26 -0.42
C GLU A 35 -4.03 -14.91 -0.85
N ILE A 36 -4.68 -14.24 0.11
CA ILE A 36 -5.15 -12.85 -0.01
C ILE A 36 -4.39 -12.01 0.99
N VAL A 37 -3.50 -11.17 0.48
CA VAL A 37 -2.70 -10.23 1.26
C VAL A 37 -3.20 -8.81 0.99
N ILE A 38 -3.47 -8.07 2.05
CA ILE A 38 -3.91 -6.68 2.01
C ILE A 38 -2.77 -5.82 2.55
N LEU A 39 -2.44 -4.76 1.85
CA LEU A 39 -1.42 -3.79 2.22
C LEU A 39 -2.14 -2.51 2.62
N ASP A 40 -2.04 -2.17 3.89
CA ASP A 40 -2.74 -1.09 4.59
C ASP A 40 -4.27 -1.17 4.64
N ALA A 41 -4.83 -0.45 5.61
CA ALA A 41 -6.23 -0.45 5.99
C ALA A 41 -6.87 0.95 5.93
N GLY A 42 -6.47 1.76 4.94
CA GLY A 42 -7.10 3.04 4.67
C GLY A 42 -8.55 2.89 4.21
N THR A 43 -9.20 3.99 3.82
CA THR A 43 -10.65 3.98 3.48
C THR A 43 -11.00 3.07 2.30
N GLY A 44 -10.04 2.76 1.42
CA GLY A 44 -10.19 1.77 0.34
C GLY A 44 -10.55 0.38 0.85
N LEU A 45 -10.18 0.04 2.10
CA LEU A 45 -10.48 -1.24 2.73
C LEU A 45 -11.99 -1.53 2.80
N ARG A 46 -12.83 -0.50 2.94
CA ARG A 46 -14.30 -0.66 2.91
C ARG A 46 -14.77 -1.27 1.59
N GLY A 47 -14.27 -0.78 0.47
CA GLY A 47 -14.61 -1.30 -0.87
C GLY A 47 -14.15 -2.74 -1.06
N LEU A 48 -12.91 -3.04 -0.66
CA LEU A 48 -12.38 -4.40 -0.65
C LEU A 48 -13.23 -5.32 0.22
N GLY A 49 -13.59 -4.89 1.43
CA GLY A 49 -14.41 -5.67 2.36
C GLY A 49 -15.75 -6.08 1.78
N ASN A 50 -16.44 -5.16 1.12
CA ASN A 50 -17.70 -5.45 0.43
C ASN A 50 -17.51 -6.47 -0.72
N SER A 51 -16.43 -6.34 -1.48
CA SER A 51 -16.09 -7.29 -2.55
C SER A 51 -15.82 -8.70 -2.00
N LEU A 52 -15.03 -8.82 -0.93
CA LEU A 52 -14.74 -10.09 -0.27
C LEU A 52 -15.99 -10.71 0.35
N ALA A 53 -16.83 -9.92 1.01
CA ALA A 53 -18.09 -10.40 1.58
C ALA A 53 -19.01 -10.97 0.49
N ALA A 54 -19.09 -10.33 -0.67
CA ALA A 54 -19.85 -10.82 -1.82
C ALA A 54 -19.25 -12.08 -2.44
N GLU A 55 -17.92 -12.17 -2.55
CA GLU A 55 -17.20 -13.31 -3.11
C GLU A 55 -17.30 -14.56 -2.23
N PHE A 56 -17.04 -14.40 -0.92
CA PHE A 56 -16.95 -15.53 0.01
C PHE A 56 -18.29 -15.92 0.64
N LYS A 57 -19.22 -14.98 0.79
CA LYS A 57 -20.56 -15.22 1.35
C LYS A 57 -20.49 -15.95 2.71
N LYS A 58 -20.89 -17.23 2.72
CA LYS A 58 -20.89 -18.09 3.92
C LYS A 58 -19.63 -18.96 4.05
N ARG A 59 -18.68 -18.88 3.12
CA ARG A 59 -17.42 -19.65 3.17
C ARG A 59 -16.46 -19.03 4.20
N PRO A 60 -15.57 -19.83 4.81
CA PRO A 60 -14.48 -19.31 5.62
C PRO A 60 -13.62 -18.34 4.78
N LEU A 61 -13.16 -17.27 5.42
CA LEU A 61 -12.31 -16.27 4.79
C LEU A 61 -11.05 -16.10 5.63
N HIS A 62 -9.90 -16.33 5.02
CA HIS A 62 -8.59 -16.15 5.64
C HIS A 62 -7.88 -15.00 4.95
N LEU A 63 -7.45 -14.04 5.73
CA LEU A 63 -6.82 -12.81 5.24
C LEU A 63 -5.55 -12.51 6.02
N THR A 64 -4.55 -11.99 5.33
CA THR A 64 -3.40 -11.34 5.98
C THR A 64 -3.39 -9.85 5.63
N LEU A 65 -3.41 -9.00 6.64
CA LEU A 65 -3.33 -7.54 6.52
C LEU A 65 -1.97 -7.09 7.05
N LEU A 66 -1.16 -6.51 6.16
CA LEU A 66 0.15 -5.96 6.46
C LEU A 66 0.00 -4.45 6.65
N ILE A 67 0.28 -3.94 7.85
CA ILE A 67 0.22 -2.51 8.15
C ILE A 67 1.64 -1.95 8.08
N THR A 68 1.82 -0.92 7.25
CA THR A 68 3.11 -0.22 7.12
C THR A 68 3.41 0.61 8.35
N HIS A 69 2.45 1.37 8.82
CA HIS A 69 2.47 2.19 10.03
C HIS A 69 1.05 2.62 10.43
N THR A 70 0.93 3.38 11.53
CA THR A 70 -0.36 3.69 12.15
C THR A 70 -0.86 5.12 11.90
N HIS A 71 -0.36 5.83 10.88
CA HIS A 71 -1.00 7.07 10.46
C HIS A 71 -2.43 6.79 10.03
N TRP A 72 -3.28 7.77 10.22
CA TRP A 72 -4.73 7.54 10.17
C TRP A 72 -5.23 7.06 8.82
N ASP A 73 -4.71 7.60 7.76
CA ASP A 73 -5.04 7.21 6.39
C ASP A 73 -4.64 5.75 6.02
N HIS A 74 -3.83 5.09 6.85
CA HIS A 74 -3.46 3.67 6.69
C HIS A 74 -4.26 2.72 7.57
N ILE A 75 -5.09 3.22 8.51
CA ILE A 75 -5.85 2.37 9.45
C ILE A 75 -7.34 2.71 9.55
N GLN A 76 -7.78 3.90 9.10
CA GLN A 76 -9.13 4.42 9.33
C GLN A 76 -10.25 3.60 8.65
N GLY A 77 -9.94 2.75 7.69
CA GLY A 77 -10.91 1.90 7.01
C GLY A 77 -11.29 0.63 7.78
N LEU A 78 -10.50 0.24 8.79
CA LEU A 78 -10.72 -1.02 9.51
C LEU A 78 -12.09 -1.12 10.17
N PRO A 79 -12.62 -0.10 10.87
CA PRO A 79 -13.96 -0.17 11.47
C PRO A 79 -15.08 -0.45 10.47
N PHE A 80 -14.86 -0.17 9.19
CA PHE A 80 -15.82 -0.37 8.09
C PHE A 80 -15.52 -1.58 7.21
N PHE A 81 -14.61 -2.45 7.64
CA PHE A 81 -14.21 -3.65 6.91
C PHE A 81 -15.16 -4.79 7.18
N ALA A 82 -16.12 -5.02 6.28
CA ALA A 82 -17.19 -6.01 6.47
C ALA A 82 -16.73 -7.40 6.95
N PRO A 83 -15.59 -7.97 6.52
CA PRO A 83 -15.12 -9.26 7.01
C PRO A 83 -14.91 -9.37 8.53
N ILE A 84 -14.52 -8.29 9.23
CA ILE A 84 -14.30 -8.37 10.70
C ILE A 84 -15.59 -8.59 11.50
N TYR A 85 -16.74 -8.37 10.89
CA TYR A 85 -18.07 -8.65 11.47
C TYR A 85 -18.58 -10.05 11.15
N ASN A 86 -17.77 -10.89 10.46
CA ASN A 86 -18.11 -12.25 10.14
C ASN A 86 -17.34 -13.23 11.04
N PRO A 87 -18.01 -14.06 11.88
CA PRO A 87 -17.32 -15.01 12.75
C PRO A 87 -16.55 -16.12 12.01
N ARG A 88 -16.74 -16.25 10.69
CA ARG A 88 -15.96 -17.17 9.84
C ARG A 88 -14.72 -16.52 9.23
N CYS A 89 -14.47 -15.25 9.50
CA CYS A 89 -13.27 -14.56 9.07
C CYS A 89 -12.14 -14.79 10.09
N ARG A 90 -10.97 -15.15 9.57
CA ARG A 90 -9.71 -15.12 10.30
C ARG A 90 -8.83 -14.06 9.67
N LEU A 91 -8.49 -13.05 10.45
CA LEU A 91 -7.64 -11.94 10.04
C LEU A 91 -6.31 -11.99 10.79
N ARG A 92 -5.23 -12.30 10.08
CA ARG A 92 -3.86 -12.13 10.57
C ARG A 92 -3.42 -10.71 10.26
N LEU A 93 -3.22 -9.90 11.27
CA LEU A 93 -2.80 -8.52 11.18
C LEU A 93 -1.33 -8.44 11.58
N VAL A 94 -0.47 -7.98 10.66
CA VAL A 94 0.98 -8.00 10.85
C VAL A 94 1.51 -6.58 10.87
N CYS A 95 2.36 -6.26 11.83
CA CYS A 95 3.05 -4.97 11.96
C CYS A 95 4.56 -5.15 12.13
N SER A 96 5.31 -4.07 11.96
CA SER A 96 6.75 -4.05 12.16
C SER A 96 7.14 -4.27 13.62
N GLU A 97 8.40 -4.64 13.84
CA GLU A 97 8.99 -4.77 15.18
C GLU A 97 8.88 -3.46 15.98
N GLY A 98 8.45 -3.56 17.23
CA GLY A 98 8.22 -2.42 18.13
C GLY A 98 6.89 -1.68 17.89
N ALA A 99 6.09 -2.07 16.87
CA ALA A 99 4.87 -1.35 16.54
C ALA A 99 3.59 -1.97 17.15
N ARG A 100 3.63 -3.18 17.70
CA ARG A 100 2.44 -3.92 18.13
C ARG A 100 1.58 -3.17 19.15
N THR A 101 2.17 -2.63 20.19
CA THR A 101 1.43 -1.88 21.22
C THR A 101 0.78 -0.63 20.65
N GLY A 102 1.52 0.14 19.84
CA GLY A 102 1.00 1.32 19.15
C GLY A 102 -0.16 0.99 18.22
N LEU A 103 -0.04 -0.10 17.46
CA LEU A 103 -1.09 -0.58 16.55
C LEU A 103 -2.36 -0.99 17.34
N ILE A 104 -2.22 -1.78 18.39
CA ILE A 104 -3.37 -2.17 19.24
C ILE A 104 -4.06 -0.93 19.78
N ASN A 105 -3.31 0.02 20.34
CA ASN A 105 -3.88 1.26 20.87
C ASN A 105 -4.59 2.08 19.79
N ALA A 106 -4.01 2.19 18.60
CA ALA A 106 -4.62 2.92 17.48
C ALA A 106 -5.91 2.25 17.00
N LEU A 107 -5.92 0.92 16.87
CA LEU A 107 -7.10 0.16 16.42
C LEU A 107 -8.22 0.15 17.47
N THR A 108 -7.88 -0.03 18.75
CA THR A 108 -8.88 0.03 19.83
C THR A 108 -9.40 1.44 20.04
N GLY A 109 -8.50 2.45 20.02
CA GLY A 109 -8.87 3.86 20.22
C GLY A 109 -9.82 4.38 19.16
N GLN A 110 -9.61 4.08 17.88
CA GLN A 110 -10.55 4.52 16.83
C GLN A 110 -11.92 3.82 16.90
N MET A 111 -12.05 2.74 17.65
CA MET A 111 -13.29 2.00 17.87
C MET A 111 -13.83 2.14 19.31
N GLU A 112 -13.36 3.13 20.07
CA GLU A 112 -13.98 3.49 21.36
C GLU A 112 -15.39 4.04 21.17
N SER A 113 -16.25 3.81 22.16
CA SER A 113 -17.68 4.18 22.12
C SER A 113 -17.94 5.66 21.81
N THR A 114 -16.97 6.52 22.07
CA THR A 114 -17.02 7.95 21.73
C THR A 114 -17.01 8.17 20.21
N TYR A 115 -16.35 7.30 19.46
CA TYR A 115 -16.13 7.45 18.01
C TYR A 115 -16.86 6.39 17.19
N PHE A 116 -17.04 5.20 17.75
CA PHE A 116 -17.59 4.06 17.01
C PHE A 116 -18.49 3.17 17.90
N PRO A 117 -19.65 2.69 17.41
CA PRO A 117 -20.63 1.98 18.25
C PRO A 117 -20.24 0.56 18.63
N VAL A 118 -19.26 -0.06 17.96
CA VAL A 118 -18.81 -1.43 18.21
C VAL A 118 -17.36 -1.41 18.65
N PRO A 119 -17.05 -1.77 19.91
CA PRO A 119 -15.68 -1.85 20.39
C PRO A 119 -14.87 -2.93 19.63
N PHE A 120 -13.56 -2.71 19.46
CA PHE A 120 -12.67 -3.68 18.80
C PHE A 120 -12.72 -5.06 19.46
N SER A 121 -12.86 -5.12 20.80
CA SER A 121 -12.96 -6.36 21.59
C SER A 121 -14.23 -7.17 21.36
N GLU A 122 -15.27 -6.58 20.80
CA GLU A 122 -16.56 -7.22 20.53
C GLU A 122 -16.69 -7.70 19.07
N LEU A 123 -15.64 -7.58 18.28
CA LEU A 123 -15.64 -8.06 16.90
C LEU A 123 -15.76 -9.60 16.87
N PRO A 124 -16.70 -10.15 16.08
CA PRO A 124 -16.94 -11.59 16.08
C PRO A 124 -15.91 -12.42 15.30
N SER A 125 -15.08 -11.76 14.47
CA SER A 125 -14.02 -12.44 13.72
C SER A 125 -12.82 -12.78 14.62
N ASN A 126 -12.05 -13.81 14.22
CA ASN A 126 -10.77 -14.09 14.88
C ASN A 126 -9.69 -13.17 14.31
N ILE A 127 -9.22 -12.19 15.10
CA ILE A 127 -8.17 -11.25 14.74
C ILE A 127 -6.92 -11.57 15.55
N GLU A 128 -5.86 -11.97 14.86
CA GLU A 128 -4.55 -12.23 15.45
C GLU A 128 -3.59 -11.08 15.06
N ILE A 129 -3.02 -10.38 16.05
CA ILE A 129 -2.06 -9.31 15.82
C ILE A 129 -0.67 -9.84 16.09
N GLU A 130 0.13 -9.92 15.02
CA GLU A 130 1.49 -10.42 15.03
C GLU A 130 2.49 -9.29 14.80
N GLU A 131 3.53 -9.28 15.61
CA GLU A 131 4.68 -8.41 15.45
C GLU A 131 5.81 -9.18 14.78
N LEU A 132 6.38 -8.59 13.75
CA LEU A 132 7.54 -9.16 13.06
C LEU A 132 8.77 -9.10 13.98
N LYS A 133 9.33 -10.27 14.31
CA LYS A 133 10.60 -10.38 15.05
C LYS A 133 11.84 -10.32 14.14
N ASN A 134 11.64 -10.51 12.85
CA ASN A 134 12.67 -10.50 11.81
C ASN A 134 12.16 -9.72 10.60
N PHE A 135 13.08 -9.23 9.79
CA PHE A 135 12.78 -8.50 8.56
C PHE A 135 12.24 -9.39 7.42
N SER A 136 11.95 -10.68 7.69
CA SER A 136 11.41 -11.62 6.70
C SER A 136 10.51 -12.69 7.32
N PHE A 137 9.46 -13.08 6.60
CA PHE A 137 8.53 -14.14 6.98
C PHE A 137 7.81 -14.69 5.72
N THR A 138 6.93 -15.68 5.89
CA THR A 138 6.19 -16.28 4.79
C THR A 138 4.68 -16.23 5.00
N ILE A 139 3.93 -16.13 3.89
CA ILE A 139 2.48 -16.27 3.83
C ILE A 139 2.20 -17.27 2.70
N GLY A 140 1.88 -18.52 3.04
CA GLY A 140 1.79 -19.57 2.03
C GLY A 140 3.05 -19.62 1.16
N PRO A 141 2.94 -19.49 -0.18
CA PRO A 141 4.08 -19.49 -1.09
C PRO A 141 4.77 -18.13 -1.21
N LEU A 142 4.27 -17.09 -0.54
CA LEU A 142 4.83 -15.75 -0.60
C LEU A 142 5.96 -15.59 0.42
N SER A 143 7.13 -15.15 -0.03
CA SER A 143 8.20 -14.68 0.85
C SER A 143 8.09 -13.16 0.99
N ILE A 144 7.97 -12.70 2.22
CA ILE A 144 7.81 -11.28 2.56
C ILE A 144 9.09 -10.79 3.22
N ARG A 145 9.57 -9.64 2.79
CA ARG A 145 10.66 -8.90 3.45
C ARG A 145 10.19 -7.50 3.75
N THR A 146 10.75 -6.90 4.81
CA THR A 146 10.50 -5.51 5.19
C THR A 146 11.78 -4.70 5.20
N LEU A 147 11.65 -3.41 4.93
CA LEU A 147 12.69 -2.41 5.11
C LEU A 147 12.08 -1.17 5.76
N ARG A 148 12.80 -0.55 6.69
CA ARG A 148 12.36 0.73 7.26
C ARG A 148 12.31 1.82 6.19
N ALA A 149 11.20 2.54 6.16
CA ALA A 149 11.03 3.70 5.30
C ALA A 149 11.65 4.95 5.96
N ASN A 150 12.16 5.85 5.14
CA ASN A 150 12.48 7.21 5.58
C ASN A 150 11.17 8.00 5.72
N HIS A 151 10.50 7.80 6.85
CA HIS A 151 9.21 8.38 7.20
C HIS A 151 9.12 8.49 8.74
N PRO A 152 8.43 9.50 9.31
CA PRO A 152 8.25 9.62 10.75
C PRO A 152 7.61 8.36 11.38
N GLY A 153 8.06 7.98 12.55
CA GLY A 153 7.57 6.80 13.25
C GLY A 153 8.17 5.47 12.77
N ASN A 154 7.49 4.36 13.03
CA ASN A 154 7.91 3.01 12.67
C ASN A 154 7.31 2.56 11.31
N CYS A 155 7.50 3.34 10.27
CA CYS A 155 7.03 2.99 8.94
C CYS A 155 7.96 1.97 8.26
N VAL A 156 7.36 0.98 7.58
CA VAL A 156 8.10 -0.03 6.80
C VAL A 156 7.48 -0.18 5.41
N GLY A 157 8.34 -0.48 4.44
CA GLY A 157 7.90 -1.01 3.16
C GLY A 157 7.91 -2.53 3.15
N TYR A 158 7.12 -3.12 2.28
CA TYR A 158 7.00 -4.56 2.10
C TYR A 158 7.46 -4.99 0.70
N ARG A 159 8.27 -6.06 0.64
CA ARG A 159 8.66 -6.73 -0.59
C ARG A 159 8.07 -8.13 -0.59
N LEU A 160 7.15 -8.39 -1.50
CA LEU A 160 6.40 -9.64 -1.63
C LEU A 160 6.93 -10.41 -2.85
N LEU A 161 7.68 -11.47 -2.59
CA LEU A 161 8.15 -12.38 -3.62
C LEU A 161 7.20 -13.57 -3.71
N ALA A 162 6.43 -13.61 -4.79
CA ALA A 162 5.63 -14.76 -5.18
C ALA A 162 6.43 -15.67 -6.15
N PRO A 163 5.99 -16.91 -6.41
CA PRO A 163 6.68 -17.80 -7.36
C PRO A 163 6.82 -17.20 -8.76
N ASP A 164 5.90 -16.35 -9.15
CA ASP A 164 5.73 -15.79 -10.49
C ASP A 164 6.03 -14.30 -10.60
N CYS A 165 6.00 -13.56 -9.49
CA CYS A 165 6.16 -12.11 -9.52
C CYS A 165 6.74 -11.52 -8.25
N LEU A 166 7.21 -10.28 -8.36
CA LEU A 166 7.77 -9.50 -7.28
C LEU A 166 7.05 -8.15 -7.18
N VAL A 167 6.37 -7.93 -6.06
CA VAL A 167 5.69 -6.67 -5.75
C VAL A 167 6.41 -6.00 -4.59
N THR A 168 6.68 -4.70 -4.71
CA THR A 168 7.23 -3.90 -3.61
C THR A 168 6.32 -2.71 -3.33
N PHE A 169 6.06 -2.44 -2.06
CA PHE A 169 5.12 -1.45 -1.56
C PHE A 169 5.78 -0.53 -0.54
N PHE A 170 5.94 0.73 -0.90
CA PHE A 170 6.38 1.83 -0.05
C PHE A 170 5.40 3.00 -0.21
N PRO A 171 4.25 2.96 0.48
CA PRO A 171 3.22 3.99 0.31
C PRO A 171 3.68 5.35 0.84
N ASP A 172 4.47 5.35 1.91
CA ASP A 172 5.03 6.51 2.57
C ASP A 172 6.53 6.35 2.69
N ALA A 173 7.25 7.11 1.91
CA ALA A 173 8.70 7.11 1.94
C ALA A 173 9.26 8.38 1.28
N GLU A 174 10.30 8.93 1.86
CA GLU A 174 11.10 10.01 1.31
C GLU A 174 12.40 9.43 0.73
N PRO A 175 12.41 8.99 -0.57
CA PRO A 175 13.61 8.44 -1.20
C PRO A 175 14.69 9.52 -1.34
N ARG A 176 15.93 9.17 -1.08
CA ARG A 176 17.06 10.08 -1.22
C ARG A 176 17.63 10.06 -2.64
N SER A 177 16.94 10.74 -3.57
CA SER A 177 17.44 11.12 -4.92
C SER A 177 18.34 10.10 -5.61
N GLY A 178 17.87 8.83 -5.79
CA GLY A 178 18.62 7.78 -6.50
C GLY A 178 19.95 7.36 -5.83
N LYS A 179 20.22 7.81 -4.61
CA LYS A 179 21.44 7.53 -3.84
C LYS A 179 21.19 6.63 -2.63
N ASP A 180 19.95 6.28 -2.37
CA ASP A 180 19.56 5.38 -1.29
C ASP A 180 19.83 3.92 -1.71
N MET A 181 21.09 3.48 -1.56
CA MET A 181 21.53 2.17 -2.02
C MET A 181 20.74 1.03 -1.35
N GLU A 182 20.38 1.19 -0.07
CA GLU A 182 19.61 0.17 0.65
C GLU A 182 18.21 0.03 0.05
N MET A 183 17.54 1.16 -0.21
CA MET A 183 16.22 1.15 -0.84
C MET A 183 16.27 0.67 -2.29
N ILE A 184 17.31 1.09 -3.07
CA ILE A 184 17.53 0.62 -4.44
C ILE A 184 17.67 -0.90 -4.47
N ASP A 185 18.49 -1.49 -3.59
CA ASP A 185 18.70 -2.93 -3.53
C ASP A 185 17.44 -3.67 -3.06
N PHE A 186 16.69 -3.07 -2.14
CA PHE A 186 15.46 -3.66 -1.66
C PHE A 186 14.36 -3.70 -2.73
N VAL A 187 14.22 -2.68 -3.57
CA VAL A 187 13.19 -2.63 -4.62
C VAL A 187 13.67 -3.21 -5.97
N ARG A 188 14.93 -3.62 -6.06
CA ARG A 188 15.57 -4.08 -7.30
C ARG A 188 14.76 -5.15 -8.02
N ASP A 189 14.64 -4.99 -9.34
CA ASP A 189 13.98 -5.91 -10.28
C ASP A 189 12.49 -6.18 -9.96
N SER A 190 11.83 -5.29 -9.20
CA SER A 190 10.40 -5.42 -8.93
C SER A 190 9.59 -5.43 -10.23
N ASP A 191 8.68 -6.40 -10.35
CA ASP A 191 7.71 -6.44 -11.44
C ASP A 191 6.70 -5.29 -11.31
N ALA A 192 6.36 -4.94 -10.04
CA ALA A 192 5.58 -3.76 -9.68
C ALA A 192 6.18 -3.11 -8.42
N LEU A 193 6.57 -1.86 -8.51
CA LEU A 193 6.91 -0.99 -7.40
C LEU A 193 5.77 0.01 -7.20
N ILE A 194 5.17 0.00 -6.03
CA ILE A 194 4.17 0.97 -5.57
C ILE A 194 4.91 1.91 -4.63
N LEU A 195 5.06 3.18 -5.01
CA LEU A 195 5.95 4.10 -4.31
C LEU A 195 5.30 5.46 -4.12
N ASP A 196 5.48 6.02 -2.93
CA ASP A 196 5.14 7.39 -2.61
C ASP A 196 5.69 8.36 -3.67
N SER A 197 4.82 9.26 -4.11
CA SER A 197 5.12 10.26 -5.13
C SER A 197 4.21 11.48 -4.92
N GLN A 198 4.05 11.88 -3.66
CA GLN A 198 3.09 12.90 -3.25
C GLN A 198 3.40 14.26 -3.88
N TYR A 199 4.67 14.63 -3.95
CA TYR A 199 5.09 15.98 -4.31
C TYR A 199 5.70 16.11 -5.71
N THR A 200 5.62 17.32 -6.27
CA THR A 200 6.55 17.76 -7.32
C THR A 200 7.90 18.10 -6.69
N ALA A 201 8.97 18.15 -7.49
CA ALA A 201 10.30 18.57 -7.00
C ALA A 201 10.32 20.00 -6.41
N ALA A 202 9.41 20.88 -6.84
CA ALA A 202 9.30 22.24 -6.30
C ALA A 202 8.65 22.24 -4.91
N GLU A 203 7.55 21.51 -4.73
CA GLU A 203 6.84 21.37 -3.46
C GLU A 203 7.69 20.64 -2.43
N TYR A 204 8.39 19.60 -2.83
CA TYR A 204 9.22 18.78 -1.96
C TYR A 204 10.26 19.61 -1.19
N LYS A 205 10.82 20.67 -1.80
CA LYS A 205 11.77 21.55 -1.11
C LYS A 205 11.21 22.19 0.17
N GLN A 206 9.89 22.38 0.23
CA GLN A 206 9.20 22.96 1.40
C GLN A 206 8.73 21.87 2.39
N HIS A 207 8.81 20.60 2.00
CA HIS A 207 8.31 19.44 2.77
C HIS A 207 9.43 18.44 3.10
N LEU A 208 10.69 18.85 3.02
CA LEU A 208 11.84 18.00 3.41
C LEU A 208 11.68 17.49 4.84
N GLY A 209 11.84 16.18 5.03
CA GLY A 209 11.72 15.56 6.34
C GLY A 209 10.27 15.28 6.77
N TRP A 210 9.28 15.51 5.91
CA TRP A 210 7.89 15.13 6.17
C TRP A 210 7.62 13.65 5.93
N GLY A 211 8.59 12.95 5.29
CA GLY A 211 8.53 11.52 5.05
C GLY A 211 7.83 11.13 3.75
N HIS A 212 7.64 12.07 2.83
CA HIS A 212 7.02 11.82 1.54
C HIS A 212 7.93 12.18 0.37
N GLY A 213 7.84 11.40 -0.71
CA GLY A 213 8.67 11.54 -1.88
C GLY A 213 8.15 12.51 -2.92
N CYS A 214 9.04 12.94 -3.82
CA CYS A 214 8.66 13.60 -5.05
C CYS A 214 8.74 12.64 -6.24
N VAL A 215 7.98 12.97 -7.28
CA VAL A 215 7.91 12.16 -8.52
C VAL A 215 9.29 11.96 -9.14
N ASP A 216 10.14 12.98 -9.12
CA ASP A 216 11.48 12.93 -9.73
C ASP A 216 12.36 11.88 -9.04
N ASP A 217 12.40 11.89 -7.71
CA ASP A 217 13.20 10.93 -6.93
C ASP A 217 12.62 9.50 -7.02
N SER A 218 11.30 9.36 -7.06
CA SER A 218 10.64 8.07 -7.23
C SER A 218 10.95 7.45 -8.60
N VAL A 219 10.99 8.26 -9.66
CA VAL A 219 11.41 7.81 -10.99
C VAL A 219 12.90 7.44 -11.00
N ALA A 220 13.77 8.28 -10.41
CA ALA A 220 15.20 8.02 -10.34
C ALA A 220 15.51 6.71 -9.60
N LEU A 221 14.83 6.45 -8.47
CA LEU A 221 14.94 5.20 -7.72
C LEU A 221 14.51 3.99 -8.56
N ALA A 222 13.34 4.09 -9.22
CA ALA A 222 12.81 2.99 -10.02
C ALA A 222 13.71 2.66 -11.21
N VAL A 223 14.33 3.66 -11.84
CA VAL A 223 15.29 3.47 -12.93
C VAL A 223 16.57 2.82 -12.41
N ALA A 224 17.16 3.34 -11.32
CA ALA A 224 18.37 2.79 -10.71
C ALA A 224 18.21 1.33 -10.25
N ALA A 225 16.99 0.98 -9.80
CA ALA A 225 16.64 -0.37 -9.34
C ALA A 225 16.16 -1.32 -10.46
N ASN A 226 16.17 -0.91 -11.73
CA ASN A 226 15.67 -1.73 -12.86
C ASN A 226 14.24 -2.26 -12.65
N VAL A 227 13.35 -1.43 -12.10
CA VAL A 227 11.94 -1.76 -11.88
C VAL A 227 11.21 -1.89 -13.21
N LYS A 228 10.26 -2.82 -13.35
CA LYS A 228 9.50 -2.97 -14.61
C LYS A 228 8.32 -2.01 -14.69
N LYS A 229 7.53 -1.92 -13.60
CA LYS A 229 6.35 -1.04 -13.51
C LYS A 229 6.44 -0.22 -12.23
N LEU A 230 6.48 1.10 -12.35
CA LEU A 230 6.35 2.03 -11.24
C LEU A 230 4.91 2.53 -11.17
N PHE A 231 4.28 2.38 -10.02
CA PHE A 231 2.98 2.96 -9.70
C PHE A 231 3.21 4.12 -8.73
N LEU A 232 2.99 5.34 -9.22
CA LEU A 232 2.98 6.54 -8.38
C LEU A 232 1.79 6.44 -7.44
N PHE A 233 2.05 6.53 -6.15
CA PHE A 233 1.09 6.28 -5.07
C PHE A 233 1.07 7.44 -4.08
N HIS A 234 0.18 7.40 -3.10
CA HIS A 234 0.01 8.40 -2.06
C HIS A 234 -0.28 9.79 -2.65
N HIS A 235 -1.29 9.83 -3.54
CA HIS A 235 -1.65 11.07 -4.24
C HIS A 235 -2.05 12.16 -3.24
N ASP A 236 -1.44 13.32 -3.36
CA ASP A 236 -1.73 14.49 -2.52
C ASP A 236 -3.24 14.81 -2.53
N PRO A 237 -3.86 15.06 -1.37
CA PRO A 237 -5.29 15.35 -1.27
C PRO A 237 -5.75 16.55 -2.10
N ASP A 238 -4.90 17.55 -2.28
CA ASP A 238 -5.23 18.77 -3.02
C ASP A 238 -5.08 18.62 -4.55
N ARG A 239 -4.67 17.43 -5.04
CA ARG A 239 -4.54 17.17 -6.48
C ARG A 239 -5.79 16.54 -7.06
N ASP A 240 -6.34 17.17 -8.08
CA ASP A 240 -7.38 16.60 -8.91
C ASP A 240 -6.80 15.63 -9.97
N ASP A 241 -7.70 14.96 -10.69
CA ASP A 241 -7.35 14.01 -11.75
C ASP A 241 -6.49 14.64 -12.86
N LYS A 242 -6.69 15.92 -13.18
CA LYS A 242 -5.94 16.63 -14.21
C LYS A 242 -4.49 16.87 -13.77
N HIS A 243 -4.27 17.32 -12.54
CA HIS A 243 -2.93 17.51 -11.98
C HIS A 243 -2.17 16.19 -11.89
N LEU A 244 -2.84 15.08 -11.52
CA LEU A 244 -2.23 13.76 -11.54
C LEU A 244 -1.78 13.33 -12.94
N GLU A 245 -2.57 13.63 -13.98
CA GLU A 245 -2.18 13.35 -15.38
C GLU A 245 -0.94 14.16 -15.80
N GLU A 246 -0.80 15.38 -15.31
CA GLU A 246 0.38 16.22 -15.58
C GLU A 246 1.63 15.62 -14.91
N LEU A 247 1.51 15.14 -13.67
CA LEU A 247 2.59 14.42 -12.98
C LEU A 247 2.98 13.13 -13.74
N LEU A 248 2.01 12.37 -14.24
CA LEU A 248 2.30 11.17 -15.03
C LEU A 248 3.05 11.49 -16.31
N LYS A 249 2.66 12.55 -17.01
CA LYS A 249 3.38 13.02 -18.23
C LYS A 249 4.82 13.42 -17.88
N HIS A 250 5.01 14.13 -16.76
CA HIS A 250 6.34 14.49 -16.27
C HIS A 250 7.18 13.27 -15.95
N ALA A 251 6.66 12.32 -15.16
CA ALA A 251 7.35 11.09 -14.82
C ALA A 251 7.78 10.27 -16.05
N ARG A 252 6.89 10.15 -17.06
CA ARG A 252 7.21 9.46 -18.31
C ARG A 252 8.30 10.16 -19.12
N ARG A 253 8.34 11.48 -19.12
CA ARG A 253 9.42 12.26 -19.74
C ARG A 253 10.75 11.96 -19.05
N LEU A 254 10.81 11.99 -17.72
CA LEU A 254 12.02 11.66 -16.95
C LEU A 254 12.58 10.27 -17.28
N VAL A 255 11.69 9.27 -17.40
CA VAL A 255 12.08 7.89 -17.81
C VAL A 255 12.66 7.89 -19.23
N ALA A 256 12.04 8.63 -20.16
CA ALA A 256 12.51 8.71 -21.54
C ALA A 256 13.87 9.40 -21.65
N GLU A 257 14.10 10.49 -20.92
CA GLU A 257 15.38 11.21 -20.85
C GLU A 257 16.50 10.31 -20.33
N GLN A 258 16.20 9.41 -19.38
CA GLN A 258 17.15 8.42 -18.86
C GLN A 258 17.26 7.17 -19.76
N LYS A 259 16.58 7.12 -20.91
CA LYS A 259 16.55 5.97 -21.85
C LYS A 259 16.19 4.66 -21.17
N SER A 260 15.38 4.70 -20.11
CA SER A 260 14.98 3.56 -19.32
C SER A 260 13.76 2.85 -19.90
N LYS A 261 13.59 1.56 -19.54
CA LYS A 261 12.44 0.73 -19.93
C LYS A 261 11.34 0.69 -18.88
N VAL A 262 11.48 1.39 -17.76
CA VAL A 262 10.48 1.47 -16.69
C VAL A 262 9.17 2.00 -17.26
N LYS A 263 8.07 1.31 -16.96
CA LYS A 263 6.73 1.77 -17.32
C LYS A 263 6.10 2.47 -16.12
N VAL A 264 5.73 3.74 -16.25
CA VAL A 264 5.14 4.54 -15.17
C VAL A 264 3.63 4.64 -15.33
N TYR A 265 2.95 4.42 -14.22
CA TYR A 265 1.50 4.50 -14.06
C TYR A 265 1.16 5.32 -12.81
N LEU A 266 -0.03 5.92 -12.78
CA LEU A 266 -0.65 6.36 -11.53
C LEU A 266 -1.40 5.17 -10.93
N ALA A 267 -1.28 4.96 -9.64
CA ALA A 267 -2.17 4.06 -8.92
C ALA A 267 -3.60 4.60 -9.02
N ARG A 268 -4.58 3.70 -9.28
CA ARG A 268 -5.96 4.08 -9.51
C ARG A 268 -6.90 3.07 -8.89
N GLU A 269 -7.89 3.54 -8.14
CA GLU A 269 -8.92 2.69 -7.55
C GLU A 269 -9.64 1.84 -8.60
N GLY A 270 -9.95 0.61 -8.22
CA GLY A 270 -10.68 -0.35 -9.05
C GLY A 270 -9.83 -1.03 -10.12
N ILE A 271 -8.60 -0.58 -10.39
CA ILE A 271 -7.74 -1.21 -11.38
C ILE A 271 -7.09 -2.46 -10.82
N SER A 272 -7.24 -3.56 -11.56
CA SER A 272 -6.47 -4.79 -11.39
C SER A 272 -5.31 -4.80 -12.38
N VAL A 273 -4.15 -5.22 -11.89
CA VAL A 273 -2.93 -5.36 -12.69
C VAL A 273 -2.54 -6.83 -12.69
N ASP A 274 -2.53 -7.42 -13.87
CA ASP A 274 -1.96 -8.74 -14.05
C ASP A 274 -0.44 -8.63 -14.02
N LEU A 275 0.16 -9.36 -13.11
CA LEU A 275 1.62 -9.51 -13.03
C LEU A 275 2.02 -10.71 -13.86
N PRO A 276 3.25 -10.72 -14.42
CA PRO A 276 3.67 -11.82 -15.29
C PRO A 276 3.65 -13.14 -14.52
N ASP A 277 2.98 -14.15 -15.08
CA ASP A 277 3.11 -15.53 -14.64
C ASP A 277 4.42 -16.09 -15.20
N LYS A 278 5.45 -16.17 -14.35
CA LYS A 278 6.76 -16.75 -14.73
C LYS A 278 6.73 -18.28 -14.71
N THR A 279 5.66 -18.89 -14.23
CA THR A 279 5.55 -20.36 -14.11
C THR A 279 5.09 -21.04 -15.38
N GLY A 280 4.66 -20.27 -16.39
CA GLY A 280 4.19 -20.82 -17.68
C GLY A 280 2.94 -21.70 -17.58
N ARG A 281 2.20 -21.62 -16.49
CA ARG A 281 0.90 -22.28 -16.36
C ARG A 281 -0.18 -21.33 -16.86
N ALA A 282 -0.56 -21.50 -18.13
CA ALA A 282 -1.76 -20.91 -18.71
C ALA A 282 -3.01 -21.65 -18.21
#